data_d7371b38d52e2a67bec0cccc06c0034e
#
_entry.id   d7371b38d52e2a67bec0cccc06c0034e
#
_cell.length_a   1.000
_cell.length_b   1.000
_cell.length_c   1.000
_cell.angle_alpha   90.00
_cell.angle_beta   90.00
_cell.angle_gamma   90.00
#
_symmetry.space_group_name_H-M   'P 1'
#
loop_
_entity.id
_entity.type
_entity.pdbx_description
1 polymer ?
#
loop_
_entity_poly.entity_id
_entity_poly.type
_entity_poly.pdbx_seq_one_letter_code
_entity_poly.pdbx_strand_id
1 'polypeptide(L)'
;VINGGTVGENDRAIMTLLQIASLLIVLAGAFGAINYLFLKLPSAIGILVVALAASFAVIVTDALFPSLTVEERIRAQVLELEFSEALLEGMLGLLLFAGALHVKLSDLRKAWLVILLMATIGVGLSTVVVGFGFHWVTGMPIMIALVFGALISPTDPVAVLGVLREADLQKTLETKIAGESLFNDGVGYVVFLVLVGLAFPSGDHHDAGLGAAVQLFFQEALGGAILGIVLGWMTFRVMRRIDDYSLEVLITLGLAFGGYELAVWLH
;
A
#
# COMPACT_ATOMS: atom_id res chain seq x y z
N VAL A 1 -0.87 33.19 -46.80
CA VAL A 1 -1.32 33.53 -45.46
C VAL A 1 -1.02 32.35 -44.59
N ILE A 2 0.12 32.37 -43.92
CA ILE A 2 0.59 31.27 -43.05
C ILE A 2 0.07 31.59 -41.65
N ASN A 3 -0.80 30.77 -41.17
CA ASN A 3 -1.38 30.86 -39.84
C ASN A 3 -0.33 30.38 -38.82
N GLY A 4 0.21 31.35 -38.07
CA GLY A 4 1.10 31.07 -36.93
C GLY A 4 0.31 30.46 -35.79
N GLY A 5 0.34 29.11 -35.70
CA GLY A 5 -0.16 28.40 -34.56
C GLY A 5 0.80 28.60 -33.36
N THR A 6 0.27 29.04 -32.26
CA THR A 6 0.91 29.25 -30.98
C THR A 6 1.52 27.94 -30.46
N VAL A 7 2.83 27.79 -30.68
CA VAL A 7 3.67 26.84 -29.97
C VAL A 7 4.06 27.53 -28.66
N GLY A 8 3.47 27.18 -27.54
CA GLY A 8 3.88 27.82 -26.31
C GLY A 8 2.98 27.64 -25.11
N GLU A 9 2.39 26.45 -24.86
CA GLU A 9 1.66 26.29 -23.58
C GLU A 9 1.60 24.83 -23.05
N ASN A 10 2.37 23.89 -23.60
CA ASN A 10 2.31 22.50 -23.13
C ASN A 10 3.69 21.85 -22.88
N ASP A 11 4.73 22.65 -22.62
CA ASP A 11 6.03 22.14 -22.16
C ASP A 11 6.18 22.23 -20.63
N ARG A 12 5.12 21.90 -19.89
CA ARG A 12 5.29 21.46 -18.50
C ARG A 12 5.83 20.05 -18.58
N ALA A 13 7.11 19.89 -18.25
CA ALA A 13 7.78 18.62 -18.28
C ALA A 13 7.10 17.67 -17.28
N ILE A 14 6.15 16.87 -17.76
CA ILE A 14 5.60 15.74 -17.00
C ILE A 14 6.79 14.81 -16.76
N MET A 15 7.16 14.62 -15.49
CA MET A 15 8.23 13.69 -15.15
C MET A 15 7.85 12.29 -15.66
N THR A 16 8.75 11.66 -16.38
CA THR A 16 8.52 10.29 -16.85
C THR A 16 8.55 9.31 -15.67
N LEU A 17 7.84 8.19 -15.78
CA LEU A 17 7.84 7.13 -14.77
C LEU A 17 9.27 6.75 -14.34
N LEU A 18 10.23 6.73 -15.29
CA LEU A 18 11.63 6.45 -15.03
C LEU A 18 12.29 7.53 -14.15
N GLN A 19 11.98 8.80 -14.37
CA GLN A 19 12.52 9.90 -13.56
C GLN A 19 12.01 9.83 -12.12
N ILE A 20 10.74 9.51 -11.94
CA ILE A 20 10.13 9.33 -10.62
C ILE A 20 10.78 8.14 -9.89
N ALA A 21 10.84 6.99 -10.54
CA ALA A 21 11.46 5.80 -9.97
C ALA A 21 12.93 6.07 -9.59
N SER A 22 13.67 6.76 -10.46
CA SER A 22 15.06 7.14 -10.20
C SER A 22 15.20 8.06 -9.00
N LEU A 23 14.33 9.08 -8.89
CA LEU A 23 14.31 10.01 -7.76
C LEU A 23 14.03 9.28 -6.45
N LEU A 24 13.01 8.41 -6.44
CA LEU A 24 12.65 7.64 -5.25
C LEU A 24 13.76 6.69 -4.80
N ILE A 25 14.41 6.00 -5.74
CA ILE A 25 15.54 5.11 -5.43
C ILE A 25 16.70 5.90 -4.85
N VAL A 26 17.03 7.05 -5.43
CA VAL A 26 18.11 7.93 -4.93
C VAL A 26 17.77 8.45 -3.52
N LEU A 27 16.54 8.92 -3.30
CA LEU A 27 16.11 9.40 -1.99
C LEU A 27 16.11 8.26 -0.96
N ALA A 28 15.58 7.09 -1.31
CA ALA A 28 15.59 5.93 -0.43
C ALA A 28 17.03 5.51 -0.06
N GLY A 29 17.93 5.51 -1.03
CA GLY A 29 19.35 5.25 -0.81
C GLY A 29 20.03 6.28 0.10
N ALA A 30 19.75 7.56 -0.12
CA ALA A 30 20.28 8.66 0.70
C ALA A 30 19.76 8.59 2.14
N PHE A 31 18.44 8.39 2.32
CA PHE A 31 17.82 8.26 3.63
C PHE A 31 18.29 6.99 4.36
N GLY A 32 18.43 5.90 3.62
CA GLY A 32 19.02 4.66 4.14
C GLY A 32 20.46 4.85 4.62
N ALA A 33 21.28 5.58 3.87
CA ALA A 33 22.65 5.92 4.26
C ALA A 33 22.68 6.80 5.54
N ILE A 34 21.81 7.81 5.62
CA ILE A 34 21.68 8.64 6.82
C ILE A 34 21.26 7.78 8.02
N ASN A 35 20.27 6.90 7.87
CA ASN A 35 19.88 5.97 8.91
C ASN A 35 21.04 5.08 9.36
N TYR A 36 21.75 4.48 8.43
CA TYR A 36 22.86 3.59 8.74
C TYR A 36 23.98 4.28 9.51
N LEU A 37 24.31 5.51 9.14
CA LEU A 37 25.41 6.27 9.76
C LEU A 37 25.03 6.85 11.12
N PHE A 38 23.81 7.35 11.29
CA PHE A 38 23.43 8.16 12.42
C PHE A 38 22.40 7.51 13.35
N LEU A 39 21.31 6.95 12.81
CA LEU A 39 20.16 6.47 13.60
C LEU A 39 20.29 5.00 13.98
N LYS A 40 20.86 4.18 13.10
CA LYS A 40 21.04 2.71 13.28
C LYS A 40 19.72 1.97 13.59
N LEU A 41 18.61 2.48 13.08
CA LEU A 41 17.30 1.84 13.18
C LEU A 41 17.17 0.76 12.10
N PRO A 42 16.25 -0.22 12.25
CA PRO A 42 15.90 -1.14 11.18
C PRO A 42 15.60 -0.37 9.89
N SER A 43 16.09 -0.86 8.75
CA SER A 43 16.19 -0.10 7.51
C SER A 43 14.89 0.58 7.09
N ALA A 44 13.76 -0.14 7.12
CA ALA A 44 12.46 0.40 6.74
C ALA A 44 12.02 1.57 7.65
N ILE A 45 12.13 1.37 8.98
CA ILE A 45 11.76 2.40 9.96
C ILE A 45 12.71 3.60 9.87
N GLY A 46 14.01 3.34 9.70
CA GLY A 46 15.01 4.39 9.61
C GLY A 46 14.82 5.30 8.39
N ILE A 47 14.53 4.71 7.21
CA ILE A 47 14.23 5.47 6.00
C ILE A 47 12.97 6.32 6.20
N LEU A 48 11.91 5.77 6.80
CA LEU A 48 10.67 6.49 7.09
C LEU A 48 10.90 7.67 8.03
N VAL A 49 11.63 7.46 9.12
CA VAL A 49 11.95 8.52 10.10
C VAL A 49 12.76 9.65 9.46
N VAL A 50 13.77 9.31 8.64
CA VAL A 50 14.56 10.32 7.92
C VAL A 50 13.71 11.06 6.89
N ALA A 51 12.85 10.36 6.15
CA ALA A 51 11.93 10.98 5.19
C ALA A 51 10.95 11.95 5.87
N LEU A 52 10.38 11.55 7.02
CA LEU A 52 9.49 12.40 7.81
C LEU A 52 10.23 13.64 8.34
N ALA A 53 11.44 13.48 8.84
CA ALA A 53 12.28 14.59 9.29
C ALA A 53 12.62 15.55 8.15
N ALA A 54 12.92 15.03 6.94
CA ALA A 54 13.16 15.83 5.75
C ALA A 54 11.92 16.61 5.32
N SER A 55 10.74 15.98 5.31
CA SER A 55 9.46 16.64 5.03
C SER A 55 9.19 17.76 6.03
N PHE A 56 9.40 17.50 7.32
CA PHE A 56 9.21 18.49 8.35
C PHE A 56 10.20 19.68 8.21
N ALA A 57 11.44 19.38 7.82
CA ALA A 57 12.44 20.43 7.55
C ALA A 57 12.03 21.33 6.39
N VAL A 58 11.41 20.80 5.34
CA VAL A 58 10.85 21.59 4.22
C VAL A 58 9.76 22.55 4.73
N ILE A 59 8.80 22.04 5.51
CA ILE A 59 7.71 22.85 6.07
C ILE A 59 8.25 23.97 6.96
N VAL A 60 9.20 23.66 7.83
CA VAL A 60 9.84 24.66 8.71
C VAL A 60 10.63 25.70 7.90
N THR A 61 11.31 25.28 6.84
CA THR A 61 12.06 26.18 5.95
C THR A 61 11.13 27.17 5.26
N ASP A 62 10.00 26.71 4.74
CA ASP A 62 9.01 27.60 4.11
C ASP A 62 8.34 28.55 5.11
N ALA A 63 8.09 28.08 6.34
CA ALA A 63 7.57 28.92 7.41
C ALA A 63 8.54 30.03 7.82
N LEU A 64 9.87 29.74 7.84
CA LEU A 64 10.90 30.72 8.18
C LEU A 64 11.30 31.63 7.00
N PHE A 65 11.25 31.13 5.79
CA PHE A 65 11.67 31.81 4.57
C PHE A 65 10.60 31.71 3.46
N PRO A 66 9.45 32.39 3.58
CA PRO A 66 8.33 32.28 2.63
C PRO A 66 8.68 32.65 1.18
N SER A 67 9.81 33.35 0.97
CA SER A 67 10.28 33.74 -0.37
C SER A 67 10.85 32.59 -1.18
N LEU A 68 11.18 31.44 -0.57
CA LEU A 68 11.80 30.31 -1.26
C LEU A 68 10.79 29.42 -1.98
N THR A 69 9.51 29.44 -1.55
CA THR A 69 8.38 28.65 -2.13
C THR A 69 8.75 27.18 -2.43
N VAL A 70 9.52 26.57 -1.53
CA VAL A 70 10.04 25.21 -1.71
C VAL A 70 8.89 24.21 -1.67
N GLU A 71 7.96 24.36 -0.72
CA GLU A 71 6.76 23.51 -0.61
C GLU A 71 5.92 23.56 -1.88
N GLU A 72 5.61 24.77 -2.40
CA GLU A 72 4.81 24.94 -3.62
C GLU A 72 5.45 24.26 -4.83
N ARG A 73 6.78 24.37 -4.97
CA ARG A 73 7.52 23.73 -6.08
C ARG A 73 7.49 22.21 -5.98
N ILE A 74 7.75 21.66 -4.80
CA ILE A 74 7.68 20.22 -4.57
C ILE A 74 6.26 19.72 -4.78
N ARG A 75 5.27 20.44 -4.22
CA ARG A 75 3.85 20.09 -4.34
C ARG A 75 3.37 20.13 -5.78
N ALA A 76 3.75 21.13 -6.55
CA ALA A 76 3.39 21.23 -7.97
C ALA A 76 3.96 20.03 -8.75
N GLN A 77 5.21 19.64 -8.50
CA GLN A 77 5.83 18.49 -9.13
C GLN A 77 5.18 17.16 -8.72
N VAL A 78 4.79 17.01 -7.44
CA VAL A 78 4.15 15.79 -6.92
C VAL A 78 2.70 15.68 -7.38
N LEU A 79 1.94 16.77 -7.46
CA LEU A 79 0.53 16.77 -7.90
C LEU A 79 0.37 16.57 -9.42
N GLU A 80 1.37 16.96 -10.22
CA GLU A 80 1.37 16.69 -11.68
C GLU A 80 1.63 15.20 -12.00
N LEU A 81 2.07 14.42 -11.00
CA LEU A 81 2.27 13.00 -11.15
C LEU A 81 0.95 12.28 -10.85
N GLU A 82 0.46 11.51 -11.79
CA GLU A 82 -0.51 10.42 -11.52
C GLU A 82 0.19 9.33 -10.70
N PHE A 83 0.82 9.81 -9.61
CA PHE A 83 1.73 9.05 -8.75
C PHE A 83 0.98 7.98 -7.96
N SER A 84 -0.32 8.21 -7.70
CA SER A 84 -1.07 7.35 -6.82
C SER A 84 -1.47 6.03 -7.48
N GLU A 85 -1.84 6.00 -8.75
CA GLU A 85 -2.31 4.77 -9.39
C GLU A 85 -1.15 3.80 -9.69
N ALA A 86 -0.17 4.20 -10.50
CA ALA A 86 0.88 3.28 -10.92
C ALA A 86 1.80 2.84 -9.78
N LEU A 87 2.08 3.70 -8.80
CA LEU A 87 2.98 3.39 -7.69
C LEU A 87 2.29 2.65 -6.56
N LEU A 88 1.10 3.10 -6.13
CA LEU A 88 0.35 2.43 -5.08
C LEU A 88 -0.15 1.08 -5.55
N GLU A 89 -0.77 1.00 -6.72
CA GLU A 89 -1.35 -0.23 -7.22
C GLU A 89 -0.27 -1.24 -7.64
N GLY A 90 0.67 -0.85 -8.48
CA GLY A 90 1.73 -1.75 -8.96
C GLY A 90 2.69 -2.19 -7.85
N MET A 91 3.13 -1.27 -6.99
CA MET A 91 4.05 -1.61 -5.90
C MET A 91 3.37 -2.38 -4.78
N LEU A 92 2.12 -2.05 -4.44
CA LEU A 92 1.36 -2.78 -3.42
C LEU A 92 1.14 -4.24 -3.86
N GLY A 93 0.71 -4.46 -5.09
CA GLY A 93 0.53 -5.80 -5.64
C GLY A 93 1.81 -6.63 -5.60
N LEU A 94 2.95 -6.05 -6.00
CA LEU A 94 4.25 -6.72 -5.93
C LEU A 94 4.67 -7.01 -4.49
N LEU A 95 4.45 -6.08 -3.56
CA LEU A 95 4.80 -6.22 -2.15
C LEU A 95 3.98 -7.35 -1.49
N LEU A 96 2.68 -7.38 -1.74
CA LEU A 96 1.78 -8.44 -1.26
C LEU A 96 2.15 -9.80 -1.85
N PHE A 97 2.48 -9.85 -3.15
CA PHE A 97 2.95 -11.06 -3.80
C PHE A 97 4.26 -11.57 -3.17
N ALA A 98 5.26 -10.70 -3.00
CA ALA A 98 6.52 -11.04 -2.36
C ALA A 98 6.32 -11.49 -0.90
N GLY A 99 5.46 -10.82 -0.15
CA GLY A 99 5.06 -11.21 1.21
C GLY A 99 4.42 -12.60 1.24
N ALA A 100 3.49 -12.87 0.33
CA ALA A 100 2.80 -14.17 0.23
C ALA A 100 3.75 -15.33 -0.10
N LEU A 101 4.78 -15.11 -0.93
CA LEU A 101 5.79 -16.14 -1.25
C LEU A 101 6.62 -16.57 -0.03
N HIS A 102 6.74 -15.73 0.99
CA HIS A 102 7.48 -16.05 2.22
C HIS A 102 6.66 -16.88 3.20
N VAL A 103 5.34 -16.95 3.04
CA VAL A 103 4.44 -17.66 3.94
C VAL A 103 4.17 -19.08 3.45
N LYS A 104 4.44 -20.08 4.28
CA LYS A 104 4.13 -21.48 3.96
C LYS A 104 2.65 -21.75 4.16
N LEU A 105 1.97 -22.23 3.12
CA LEU A 105 0.54 -22.57 3.16
C LEU A 105 0.20 -23.59 4.26
N SER A 106 1.12 -24.53 4.56
CA SER A 106 0.96 -25.51 5.64
C SER A 106 0.85 -24.87 7.02
N ASP A 107 1.60 -23.81 7.26
CA ASP A 107 1.66 -23.12 8.54
C ASP A 107 0.49 -22.12 8.66
N LEU A 108 0.15 -21.47 7.55
CA LEU A 108 -1.06 -20.64 7.44
C LEU A 108 -2.33 -21.45 7.77
N ARG A 109 -2.43 -22.69 7.21
CA ARG A 109 -3.56 -23.58 7.46
C ARG A 109 -3.68 -24.01 8.91
N LYS A 110 -2.57 -24.15 9.65
CA LYS A 110 -2.61 -24.48 11.08
C LYS A 110 -3.08 -23.31 11.95
N ALA A 111 -2.81 -22.09 11.53
CA ALA A 111 -3.12 -20.87 12.29
C ALA A 111 -4.33 -20.08 11.73
N TRP A 112 -5.04 -20.64 10.73
CA TRP A 112 -6.06 -19.91 9.95
C TRP A 112 -7.13 -19.21 10.80
N LEU A 113 -7.60 -19.87 11.88
CA LEU A 113 -8.64 -19.28 12.74
C LEU A 113 -8.11 -18.06 13.51
N VAL A 114 -6.88 -18.14 14.03
CA VAL A 114 -6.26 -17.02 14.74
C VAL A 114 -6.01 -15.87 13.78
N ILE A 115 -5.49 -16.14 12.59
CA ILE A 115 -5.25 -15.18 11.53
C ILE A 115 -6.55 -14.50 11.12
N LEU A 116 -7.62 -15.25 10.87
CA LEU A 116 -8.93 -14.70 10.50
C LEU A 116 -9.50 -13.81 11.61
N LEU A 117 -9.44 -14.23 12.87
CA LEU A 117 -9.92 -13.44 13.99
C LEU A 117 -9.11 -12.16 14.18
N MET A 118 -7.80 -12.22 14.04
CA MET A 118 -6.94 -11.02 14.13
C MET A 118 -7.20 -10.07 12.96
N ALA A 119 -7.30 -10.57 11.74
CA ALA A 119 -7.56 -9.76 10.56
C ALA A 119 -8.98 -9.14 10.54
N THR A 120 -9.96 -9.73 11.21
CA THR A 120 -11.33 -9.21 11.22
C THR A 120 -11.63 -8.44 12.51
N ILE A 121 -11.64 -9.12 13.65
CA ILE A 121 -11.94 -8.49 14.95
C ILE A 121 -10.84 -7.50 15.33
N GLY A 122 -9.58 -7.81 15.03
CA GLY A 122 -8.45 -6.93 15.28
C GLY A 122 -8.59 -5.60 14.53
N VAL A 123 -8.87 -5.64 13.24
CA VAL A 123 -9.12 -4.45 12.40
C VAL A 123 -10.31 -3.66 12.92
N GLY A 124 -11.43 -4.33 13.21
CA GLY A 124 -12.61 -3.67 13.76
C GLY A 124 -12.34 -2.97 15.10
N LEU A 125 -11.65 -3.64 16.02
CA LEU A 125 -11.27 -3.06 17.31
C LEU A 125 -10.27 -1.90 17.14
N SER A 126 -9.26 -2.06 16.31
CA SER A 126 -8.31 -1.00 15.98
C SER A 126 -9.00 0.22 15.40
N THR A 127 -9.88 0.02 14.41
CA THR A 127 -10.70 1.09 13.80
C THR A 127 -11.49 1.87 14.85
N VAL A 128 -12.14 1.17 15.78
CA VAL A 128 -12.93 1.80 16.85
C VAL A 128 -12.02 2.58 17.80
N VAL A 129 -10.96 1.96 18.33
CA VAL A 129 -10.06 2.59 19.28
C VAL A 129 -9.40 3.83 18.68
N VAL A 130 -8.86 3.72 17.47
CA VAL A 130 -8.22 4.84 16.76
C VAL A 130 -9.24 5.91 16.39
N GLY A 131 -10.41 5.53 15.87
CA GLY A 131 -11.46 6.46 15.49
C GLY A 131 -11.97 7.26 16.68
N PHE A 132 -12.27 6.61 17.82
CA PHE A 132 -12.64 7.33 19.04
C PHE A 132 -11.52 8.20 19.59
N GLY A 133 -10.28 7.73 19.59
CA GLY A 133 -9.10 8.51 19.97
C GLY A 133 -8.92 9.75 19.10
N PHE A 134 -9.05 9.60 17.79
CA PHE A 134 -8.96 10.71 16.85
C PHE A 134 -10.09 11.72 17.00
N HIS A 135 -11.35 11.25 17.18
CA HIS A 135 -12.49 12.11 17.50
C HIS A 135 -12.23 12.94 18.76
N TRP A 136 -11.75 12.29 19.81
CA TRP A 136 -11.49 12.96 21.09
C TRP A 136 -10.40 14.04 21.01
N VAL A 137 -9.34 13.78 20.25
CA VAL A 137 -8.20 14.72 20.10
C VAL A 137 -8.54 15.87 19.17
N THR A 138 -9.23 15.60 18.04
CA THR A 138 -9.47 16.59 16.97
C THR A 138 -10.82 17.28 17.03
N GLY A 139 -11.82 16.69 17.72
CA GLY A 139 -13.21 17.14 17.69
C GLY A 139 -13.95 16.86 16.39
N MET A 140 -13.35 16.11 15.45
CA MET A 140 -14.00 15.75 14.18
C MET A 140 -15.23 14.87 14.40
N PRO A 141 -16.24 14.91 13.50
CA PRO A 141 -17.39 14.02 13.56
C PRO A 141 -16.98 12.56 13.66
N ILE A 142 -17.65 11.80 14.53
CA ILE A 142 -17.26 10.41 14.84
C ILE A 142 -17.16 9.51 13.60
N MET A 143 -18.06 9.68 12.62
CA MET A 143 -18.03 8.88 11.39
C MET A 143 -16.76 9.14 10.57
N ILE A 144 -16.34 10.40 10.43
CA ILE A 144 -15.10 10.78 9.74
C ILE A 144 -13.88 10.24 10.51
N ALA A 145 -13.92 10.32 11.83
CA ALA A 145 -12.87 9.78 12.68
C ALA A 145 -12.75 8.25 12.58
N LEU A 146 -13.88 7.54 12.43
CA LEU A 146 -13.90 6.08 12.19
C LEU A 146 -13.37 5.73 10.78
N VAL A 147 -13.67 6.54 9.76
CA VAL A 147 -13.06 6.38 8.42
C VAL A 147 -11.53 6.47 8.52
N PHE A 148 -11.02 7.47 9.22
CA PHE A 148 -9.59 7.58 9.49
C PHE A 148 -9.04 6.37 10.26
N GLY A 149 -9.78 5.89 11.27
CA GLY A 149 -9.44 4.69 12.02
C GLY A 149 -9.32 3.46 11.12
N ALA A 150 -10.27 3.25 10.19
CA ALA A 150 -10.24 2.14 9.25
C ALA A 150 -9.06 2.23 8.27
N LEU A 151 -8.73 3.45 7.81
CA LEU A 151 -7.64 3.69 6.90
C LEU A 151 -6.27 3.28 7.46
N ILE A 152 -6.04 3.52 8.76
CA ILE A 152 -4.74 3.25 9.40
C ILE A 152 -4.68 1.94 10.18
N SER A 153 -5.78 1.19 10.25
CA SER A 153 -5.85 -0.07 11.01
C SER A 153 -5.12 -1.25 10.36
N PRO A 154 -5.11 -1.40 9.03
CA PRO A 154 -4.32 -2.45 8.39
C PRO A 154 -2.83 -2.31 8.68
N THR A 155 -2.13 -3.42 8.80
CA THR A 155 -0.69 -3.47 9.16
C THR A 155 0.13 -4.07 8.03
N ASP A 156 1.27 -3.45 7.71
CA ASP A 156 2.21 -3.97 6.71
C ASP A 156 3.12 -5.05 7.30
N PRO A 157 3.16 -6.27 6.71
CA PRO A 157 3.99 -7.35 7.21
C PRO A 157 5.48 -7.10 6.97
N VAL A 158 5.86 -6.35 5.91
CA VAL A 158 7.25 -6.21 5.48
C VAL A 158 8.05 -5.42 6.49
N ALA A 159 7.52 -4.27 6.94
CA ALA A 159 8.17 -3.46 7.96
C ALA A 159 8.30 -4.21 9.28
N VAL A 160 7.23 -4.89 9.70
CA VAL A 160 7.19 -5.62 10.98
C VAL A 160 8.11 -6.85 10.95
N LEU A 161 8.07 -7.66 9.88
CA LEU A 161 8.92 -8.84 9.75
C LEU A 161 10.41 -8.49 9.70
N GLY A 162 10.78 -7.34 9.12
CA GLY A 162 12.16 -6.85 9.16
C GLY A 162 12.70 -6.71 10.59
N VAL A 163 11.91 -6.08 11.46
CA VAL A 163 12.25 -5.89 12.89
C VAL A 163 12.22 -7.21 13.67
N LEU A 164 11.21 -8.05 13.39
CA LEU A 164 11.00 -9.29 14.13
C LEU A 164 12.06 -10.37 13.82
N ARG A 165 12.62 -10.38 12.61
CA ARG A 165 13.74 -11.27 12.24
C ARG A 165 15.03 -10.93 13.02
N GLU A 166 15.27 -9.66 13.28
CA GLU A 166 16.38 -9.23 14.12
C GLU A 166 16.21 -9.64 15.59
N ALA A 167 14.96 -9.83 16.04
CA ALA A 167 14.60 -10.23 17.39
C ALA A 167 14.54 -11.75 17.62
N ASP A 168 14.91 -12.57 16.62
CA ASP A 168 14.94 -14.06 16.67
C ASP A 168 13.62 -14.70 17.15
N LEU A 169 12.49 -14.22 16.61
CA LEU A 169 11.17 -14.68 17.00
C LEU A 169 10.84 -16.08 16.48
N GLN A 170 9.96 -16.76 17.21
CA GLN A 170 9.46 -18.07 16.81
C GLN A 170 8.77 -17.99 15.44
N LYS A 171 9.10 -18.92 14.53
CA LYS A 171 8.50 -19.01 13.19
C LYS A 171 6.98 -19.06 13.17
N THR A 172 6.36 -19.61 14.21
CA THR A 172 4.90 -19.65 14.36
C THR A 172 4.29 -18.25 14.55
N LEU A 173 4.99 -17.35 15.22
CA LEU A 173 4.55 -15.98 15.42
C LEU A 173 4.74 -15.18 14.14
N GLU A 174 5.88 -15.35 13.47
CA GLU A 174 6.16 -14.76 12.16
C GLU A 174 5.06 -15.11 11.14
N THR A 175 4.66 -16.39 11.05
CA THR A 175 3.57 -16.85 10.17
C THR A 175 2.23 -16.21 10.52
N LYS A 176 1.91 -16.06 11.82
CA LYS A 176 0.64 -15.45 12.23
C LYS A 176 0.60 -13.96 11.88
N ILE A 177 1.68 -13.25 12.12
CA ILE A 177 1.79 -11.81 11.81
C ILE A 177 1.72 -11.59 10.30
N ALA A 178 2.52 -12.33 9.51
CA ALA A 178 2.50 -12.23 8.06
C ALA A 178 1.13 -12.62 7.47
N GLY A 179 0.50 -13.66 8.00
CA GLY A 179 -0.82 -14.09 7.58
C GLY A 179 -1.91 -13.09 7.95
N GLU A 180 -1.87 -12.54 9.16
CA GLU A 180 -2.81 -11.51 9.60
C GLU A 180 -2.72 -10.27 8.71
N SER A 181 -1.53 -9.74 8.48
CA SER A 181 -1.32 -8.57 7.63
C SER A 181 -1.73 -8.80 6.17
N LEU A 182 -1.59 -10.02 5.65
CA LEU A 182 -2.03 -10.35 4.29
C LEU A 182 -3.55 -10.28 4.11
N PHE A 183 -4.32 -10.60 5.17
CA PHE A 183 -5.78 -10.62 5.12
C PHE A 183 -6.41 -9.34 5.67
N ASN A 184 -5.74 -8.62 6.57
CA ASN A 184 -6.31 -7.43 7.18
C ASN A 184 -6.44 -6.25 6.20
N ASP A 185 -5.62 -6.17 5.15
CA ASP A 185 -5.73 -5.16 4.11
C ASP A 185 -7.10 -5.24 3.41
N GLY A 186 -7.52 -6.45 3.01
CA GLY A 186 -8.83 -6.66 2.40
C GLY A 186 -9.98 -6.34 3.36
N VAL A 187 -9.88 -6.73 4.62
CA VAL A 187 -10.90 -6.43 5.64
C VAL A 187 -10.94 -4.92 5.93
N GLY A 188 -9.78 -4.28 6.08
CA GLY A 188 -9.67 -2.84 6.31
C GLY A 188 -10.27 -2.03 5.17
N TYR A 189 -10.03 -2.43 3.93
CA TYR A 189 -10.63 -1.80 2.75
C TYR A 189 -12.17 -1.85 2.78
N VAL A 190 -12.76 -2.99 3.11
CA VAL A 190 -14.22 -3.11 3.23
C VAL A 190 -14.77 -2.25 4.36
N VAL A 191 -14.14 -2.30 5.53
CA VAL A 191 -14.56 -1.48 6.68
C VAL A 191 -14.47 0.00 6.32
N PHE A 192 -13.41 0.40 5.61
CA PHE A 192 -13.24 1.76 5.11
C PHE A 192 -14.37 2.17 4.15
N LEU A 193 -14.68 1.37 3.13
CA LEU A 193 -15.76 1.67 2.17
C LEU A 193 -17.13 1.80 2.85
N VAL A 194 -17.44 0.88 3.78
CA VAL A 194 -18.68 0.94 4.56
C VAL A 194 -18.77 2.23 5.35
N LEU A 195 -17.69 2.61 6.05
CA LEU A 195 -17.67 3.82 6.86
C LEU A 195 -17.71 5.09 6.02
N VAL A 196 -17.06 5.11 4.84
CA VAL A 196 -17.16 6.22 3.88
C VAL A 196 -18.59 6.39 3.40
N GLY A 197 -19.28 5.30 3.01
CA GLY A 197 -20.68 5.34 2.61
C GLY A 197 -21.63 5.84 3.72
N LEU A 198 -21.31 5.53 4.98
CA LEU A 198 -22.06 6.03 6.13
C LEU A 198 -21.73 7.48 6.49
N ALA A 199 -20.48 7.90 6.29
CA ALA A 199 -20.02 9.26 6.60
C ALA A 199 -20.49 10.29 5.55
N PHE A 200 -20.62 9.87 4.29
CA PHE A 200 -20.94 10.74 3.15
C PHE A 200 -22.15 10.21 2.34
N PRO A 201 -23.35 10.24 2.91
CA PRO A 201 -24.55 9.65 2.27
C PRO A 201 -25.05 10.40 1.02
N SER A 202 -24.47 11.58 0.71
CA SER A 202 -24.90 12.47 -0.41
C SER A 202 -24.02 12.36 -1.67
N GLY A 203 -23.06 11.45 -1.72
CA GLY A 203 -22.26 11.20 -2.94
C GLY A 203 -23.03 10.41 -3.99
N ASP A 204 -22.61 10.46 -5.25
CA ASP A 204 -23.19 9.74 -6.40
C ASP A 204 -23.27 8.19 -6.25
N HIS A 205 -22.88 7.67 -5.09
CA HIS A 205 -22.97 6.26 -4.72
C HIS A 205 -24.30 5.95 -4.04
N HIS A 206 -25.42 6.22 -4.74
CA HIS A 206 -26.78 5.94 -4.26
C HIS A 206 -27.05 4.45 -3.93
N ASP A 207 -26.15 3.55 -4.29
CA ASP A 207 -26.23 2.11 -4.00
C ASP A 207 -25.25 1.64 -2.91
N ALA A 208 -24.50 2.54 -2.26
CA ALA A 208 -23.50 2.19 -1.24
C ALA A 208 -24.12 1.87 0.13
N GLY A 209 -25.17 1.04 0.16
CA GLY A 209 -25.62 0.39 1.40
C GLY A 209 -24.64 -0.69 1.85
N LEU A 210 -24.71 -1.06 3.13
CA LEU A 210 -23.92 -2.15 3.72
C LEU A 210 -23.94 -3.41 2.83
N GLY A 211 -25.08 -3.69 2.15
CA GLY A 211 -25.24 -4.81 1.24
C GLY A 211 -24.35 -4.71 0.00
N ALA A 212 -24.24 -3.53 -0.61
CA ALA A 212 -23.41 -3.32 -1.80
C ALA A 212 -21.91 -3.43 -1.44
N ALA A 213 -21.48 -2.87 -0.32
CA ALA A 213 -20.09 -2.99 0.14
C ALA A 213 -19.73 -4.45 0.46
N VAL A 214 -20.61 -5.20 1.09
CA VAL A 214 -20.43 -6.64 1.36
C VAL A 214 -20.39 -7.43 0.05
N GLN A 215 -21.29 -7.13 -0.89
CA GLN A 215 -21.30 -7.78 -2.21
C GLN A 215 -19.99 -7.52 -2.96
N LEU A 216 -19.55 -6.27 -3.01
CA LEU A 216 -18.30 -5.88 -3.65
C LEU A 216 -17.11 -6.63 -3.02
N PHE A 217 -17.03 -6.67 -1.70
CA PHE A 217 -15.99 -7.43 -1.01
C PHE A 217 -15.95 -8.90 -1.42
N PHE A 218 -17.10 -9.58 -1.41
CA PHE A 218 -17.13 -10.98 -1.81
C PHE A 218 -16.78 -11.15 -3.29
N GLN A 219 -17.21 -10.25 -4.15
CA GLN A 219 -16.88 -10.29 -5.57
C GLN A 219 -15.38 -10.13 -5.78
N GLU A 220 -14.76 -9.15 -5.16
CA GLU A 220 -13.32 -8.88 -5.23
C GLU A 220 -12.49 -9.99 -4.58
N ALA A 221 -12.83 -10.36 -3.34
CA ALA A 221 -12.08 -11.37 -2.61
C ALA A 221 -12.17 -12.76 -3.27
N LEU A 222 -13.37 -13.19 -3.69
CA LEU A 222 -13.54 -14.49 -4.37
C LEU A 222 -13.00 -14.45 -5.79
N GLY A 223 -13.25 -13.36 -6.53
CA GLY A 223 -12.73 -13.16 -7.88
C GLY A 223 -11.20 -13.19 -7.89
N GLY A 224 -10.57 -12.41 -7.03
CA GLY A 224 -9.12 -12.37 -6.86
C GLY A 224 -8.54 -13.72 -6.40
N ALA A 225 -9.21 -14.40 -5.45
CA ALA A 225 -8.77 -15.71 -4.99
C ALA A 225 -8.83 -16.78 -6.10
N ILE A 226 -9.92 -16.83 -6.87
CA ILE A 226 -10.07 -17.76 -7.99
C ILE A 226 -9.03 -17.47 -9.07
N LEU A 227 -8.89 -16.20 -9.46
CA LEU A 227 -7.91 -15.77 -10.44
C LEU A 227 -6.50 -16.13 -10.00
N GLY A 228 -6.14 -15.80 -8.75
CA GLY A 228 -4.83 -16.12 -8.17
C GLY A 228 -4.53 -17.62 -8.13
N ILE A 229 -5.53 -18.45 -7.78
CA ILE A 229 -5.38 -19.91 -7.79
C ILE A 229 -5.17 -20.42 -9.22
N VAL A 230 -5.94 -19.95 -10.20
CA VAL A 230 -5.81 -20.37 -11.60
C VAL A 230 -4.45 -19.98 -12.16
N LEU A 231 -4.07 -18.70 -12.03
CA LEU A 231 -2.80 -18.20 -12.54
C LEU A 231 -1.61 -18.85 -11.82
N GLY A 232 -1.69 -19.00 -10.49
CA GLY A 232 -0.66 -19.67 -9.69
C GLY A 232 -0.50 -21.15 -10.08
N TRP A 233 -1.61 -21.86 -10.33
CA TRP A 233 -1.57 -23.24 -10.81
C TRP A 233 -0.95 -23.35 -12.22
N MET A 234 -1.32 -22.44 -13.13
CA MET A 234 -0.73 -22.40 -14.48
C MET A 234 0.78 -22.15 -14.40
N THR A 235 1.19 -21.15 -13.63
CA THR A 235 2.60 -20.81 -13.39
C THR A 235 3.36 -21.99 -12.79
N PHE A 236 2.83 -22.63 -11.75
CA PHE A 236 3.42 -23.83 -11.15
C PHE A 236 3.58 -24.96 -12.19
N ARG A 237 2.59 -25.15 -13.07
CA ARG A 237 2.65 -26.18 -14.10
C ARG A 237 3.77 -25.93 -15.11
N VAL A 238 4.02 -24.67 -15.44
CA VAL A 238 5.12 -24.26 -16.32
C VAL A 238 6.47 -24.42 -15.62
N MET A 239 6.61 -23.86 -14.41
CA MET A 239 7.86 -23.87 -13.65
C MET A 239 8.35 -25.28 -13.30
N ARG A 240 7.45 -26.25 -13.10
CA ARG A 240 7.83 -27.65 -12.88
C ARG A 240 8.65 -28.28 -14.01
N ARG A 241 8.70 -27.66 -15.18
CA ARG A 241 9.42 -28.17 -16.36
C ARG A 241 10.66 -27.34 -16.69
N ILE A 242 10.89 -26.31 -15.89
CA ILE A 242 11.99 -25.35 -16.07
C ILE A 242 12.90 -25.52 -14.85
N ASP A 243 14.20 -25.62 -15.10
CA ASP A 243 15.24 -25.62 -14.08
C ASP A 243 16.25 -24.54 -14.43
N ASP A 244 15.74 -23.28 -14.48
CA ASP A 244 16.53 -22.10 -14.80
C ASP A 244 16.06 -20.95 -13.88
N TYR A 245 16.95 -20.56 -12.96
CA TYR A 245 16.68 -19.53 -11.97
C TYR A 245 16.23 -18.19 -12.59
N SER A 246 16.85 -17.77 -13.69
CA SER A 246 16.52 -16.51 -14.34
C SER A 246 15.11 -16.52 -14.93
N LEU A 247 14.74 -17.63 -15.57
CA LEU A 247 13.38 -17.84 -16.10
C LEU A 247 12.33 -17.94 -14.98
N GLU A 248 12.65 -18.60 -13.89
CA GLU A 248 11.74 -18.70 -12.72
C GLU A 248 11.44 -17.32 -12.13
N VAL A 249 12.46 -16.48 -11.95
CA VAL A 249 12.30 -15.10 -11.50
C VAL A 249 11.47 -14.29 -12.49
N LEU A 250 11.73 -14.41 -13.79
CA LEU A 250 10.98 -13.68 -14.82
C LEU A 250 9.50 -14.10 -14.85
N ILE A 251 9.22 -15.40 -14.75
CA ILE A 251 7.85 -15.95 -14.72
C ILE A 251 7.12 -15.48 -13.46
N THR A 252 7.76 -15.46 -12.30
CA THR A 252 7.13 -14.99 -11.07
C THR A 252 6.86 -13.49 -11.08
N LEU A 253 7.75 -12.68 -11.64
CA LEU A 253 7.50 -11.25 -11.86
C LEU A 253 6.36 -11.04 -12.87
N GLY A 254 6.35 -11.82 -13.95
CA GLY A 254 5.26 -11.80 -14.93
C GLY A 254 3.91 -12.18 -14.30
N LEU A 255 3.90 -13.13 -13.37
CA LEU A 255 2.70 -13.49 -12.60
C LEU A 255 2.25 -12.34 -11.70
N ALA A 256 3.17 -11.69 -10.99
CA ALA A 256 2.84 -10.60 -10.07
C ALA A 256 2.24 -9.40 -10.80
N PHE A 257 2.94 -8.87 -11.80
CA PHE A 257 2.47 -7.70 -12.55
C PHE A 257 1.33 -8.02 -13.51
N GLY A 258 1.50 -9.07 -14.34
CA GLY A 258 0.49 -9.44 -15.33
C GLY A 258 -0.79 -9.99 -14.68
N GLY A 259 -0.68 -10.68 -13.55
CA GLY A 259 -1.83 -11.16 -12.78
C GLY A 259 -2.62 -10.02 -12.15
N TYR A 260 -1.92 -9.00 -11.64
CA TYR A 260 -2.55 -7.80 -11.09
C TYR A 260 -3.30 -7.01 -12.18
N GLU A 261 -2.63 -6.67 -13.27
CA GLU A 261 -3.24 -5.98 -14.41
C GLU A 261 -4.43 -6.74 -15.00
N LEU A 262 -4.33 -8.06 -15.08
CA LEU A 262 -5.44 -8.89 -15.54
C LEU A 262 -6.61 -8.83 -14.56
N ALA A 263 -6.37 -8.79 -13.26
CA ALA A 263 -7.41 -8.62 -12.26
C ALA A 263 -8.13 -7.28 -12.40
N VAL A 264 -7.37 -6.19 -12.56
CA VAL A 264 -7.90 -4.83 -12.78
C VAL A 264 -8.74 -4.78 -14.08
N TRP A 265 -8.29 -5.43 -15.15
CA TRP A 265 -9.02 -5.46 -16.42
C TRP A 265 -10.31 -6.27 -16.37
N LEU A 266 -10.40 -7.27 -15.50
CA LEU A 266 -11.58 -8.12 -15.33
C LEU A 266 -12.64 -7.52 -14.41
N HIS A 267 -12.27 -6.48 -13.64
CA HIS A 267 -13.16 -5.71 -12.76
C HIS A 267 -13.88 -4.61 -13.54
#